data_39a93e7bb7fe98677f22132239dee2e6
#
_entry.id   39a93e7bb7fe98677f22132239dee2e6
#
_cell.length_a   1.000
_cell.length_b   1.000
_cell.length_c   1.000
_cell.angle_alpha   90.00
_cell.angle_beta   90.00
_cell.angle_gamma   90.00
#
_symmetry.space_group_name_H-M   'P 1'
#
loop_
_entity.id
_entity.type
_entity.pdbx_description
1 polymer ?
#
loop_
_entity_poly.entity_id
_entity_poly.type
_entity_poly.pdbx_seq_one_letter_code
_entity_poly.pdbx_strand_id
1 'polypeptide(L)'
;MALHGWEGANDEILNAYATACLKASEDDEFFASFKKDEGYRPILEGGPLLLFNTYLGHIREHSMDTTFFENLEKFRINDSLGNPDLYLDNEIGKFSPTTLKFSHNTIDILEFINDHGDINSVKNIVEIGGGYGGLCLILSGFIDFDTYTHIDIPEACKLVERYVSEFPQLEGKVKTIPCNELDENSFDQIDLAIAVNSVNECTRETQLKYFSDIFAKSKLGYLIRNPDTAPRGEDHRVTIGSLGDNFLGDDTGRVEQEYSSQIIVYIKRDDAKS
;
A
#
# COMPACT_ATOMS: atom_id res chain seq x y z
N MET A 1 -22.02 5.62 13.02
CA MET A 1 -21.82 6.14 11.64
C MET A 1 -20.58 5.41 11.16
N ALA A 2 -20.73 4.37 10.33
CA ALA A 2 -19.59 3.59 9.87
C ALA A 2 -18.63 4.52 9.11
N LEU A 3 -17.38 4.58 9.53
CA LEU A 3 -16.35 5.37 8.85
C LEU A 3 -16.11 4.77 7.46
N HIS A 4 -16.77 5.37 6.45
CA HIS A 4 -16.42 5.23 5.02
C HIS A 4 -16.32 3.80 4.46
N GLY A 5 -17.21 2.88 4.88
CA GLY A 5 -17.28 1.54 4.28
C GLY A 5 -16.31 0.50 4.84
N TRP A 6 -15.60 0.78 5.91
CA TRP A 6 -14.81 -0.22 6.64
C TRP A 6 -15.73 -1.03 7.57
N GLU A 7 -15.90 -2.32 7.25
CA GLU A 7 -16.59 -3.29 8.10
C GLU A 7 -15.60 -4.36 8.54
N GLY A 8 -15.11 -4.28 9.76
CA GLY A 8 -14.27 -5.37 10.28
C GLY A 8 -13.24 -4.96 11.32
N ALA A 9 -12.73 -3.75 11.26
CA ALA A 9 -11.97 -3.19 12.36
C ALA A 9 -12.93 -2.70 13.44
N ASN A 10 -12.56 -2.91 14.71
CA ASN A 10 -13.26 -2.31 15.83
C ASN A 10 -13.28 -0.79 15.63
N ASP A 11 -14.46 -0.16 15.69
CA ASP A 11 -14.62 1.31 15.54
C ASP A 11 -13.68 2.10 16.47
N GLU A 12 -13.32 1.56 17.64
CA GLU A 12 -12.34 2.16 18.54
C GLU A 12 -10.93 2.21 17.94
N ILE A 13 -10.47 1.15 17.28
CA ILE A 13 -9.14 1.10 16.67
C ILE A 13 -9.06 2.08 15.50
N LEU A 14 -10.10 2.12 14.67
CA LEU A 14 -10.17 3.05 13.53
C LEU A 14 -10.23 4.51 13.98
N ASN A 15 -11.02 4.81 15.01
CA ASN A 15 -11.10 6.16 15.56
C ASN A 15 -9.77 6.58 16.21
N ALA A 16 -9.08 5.66 16.88
CA ALA A 16 -7.76 5.93 17.44
C ALA A 16 -6.73 6.21 16.33
N TYR A 17 -6.75 5.40 15.26
CA TYR A 17 -5.89 5.60 14.08
C TYR A 17 -6.16 6.94 13.39
N ALA A 18 -7.42 7.26 13.08
CA ALA A 18 -7.79 8.54 12.47
C ALA A 18 -7.34 9.73 13.33
N THR A 19 -7.56 9.63 14.66
CA THR A 19 -7.11 10.66 15.62
C THR A 19 -5.59 10.82 15.61
N ALA A 20 -4.84 9.73 15.59
CA ALA A 20 -3.39 9.75 15.54
C ALA A 20 -2.88 10.33 14.21
N CYS A 21 -3.50 9.99 13.07
CA CYS A 21 -3.17 10.56 11.76
C CYS A 21 -3.38 12.08 11.75
N LEU A 22 -4.54 12.55 12.23
CA LEU A 22 -4.85 13.98 12.30
C LEU A 22 -3.84 14.71 13.19
N LYS A 23 -3.56 14.16 14.38
CA LYS A 23 -2.59 14.76 15.30
C LYS A 23 -1.19 14.79 14.70
N ALA A 24 -0.75 13.71 14.05
CA ALA A 24 0.55 13.69 13.37
C ALA A 24 0.63 14.70 12.22
N SER A 25 -0.48 15.02 11.57
CA SER A 25 -0.51 16.05 10.51
C SER A 25 -0.38 17.49 11.04
N GLU A 26 -0.73 17.75 12.30
CA GLU A 26 -0.86 19.11 12.87
C GLU A 26 0.19 19.42 13.95
N ASP A 27 0.80 18.43 14.59
CA ASP A 27 1.69 18.55 15.75
C ASP A 27 3.08 18.01 15.42
N ASP A 28 4.10 18.88 15.41
CA ASP A 28 5.50 18.54 15.08
C ASP A 28 6.13 17.55 16.07
N GLU A 29 5.85 17.68 17.35
CA GLU A 29 6.39 16.80 18.38
C GLU A 29 5.79 15.39 18.24
N PHE A 30 4.48 15.32 17.99
CA PHE A 30 3.82 14.05 17.74
C PHE A 30 4.27 13.41 16.43
N PHE A 31 4.40 14.20 15.34
CA PHE A 31 4.90 13.72 14.06
C PHE A 31 6.29 13.08 14.16
N ALA A 32 7.17 13.65 14.99
CA ALA A 32 8.50 13.09 15.20
C ALA A 32 8.49 11.65 15.74
N SER A 33 7.36 11.16 16.30
CA SER A 33 7.27 9.83 16.91
C SER A 33 5.93 9.09 16.67
N PHE A 34 5.15 9.50 15.68
CA PHE A 34 3.81 8.96 15.45
C PHE A 34 3.78 7.45 15.20
N LYS A 35 4.85 6.90 14.62
CA LYS A 35 4.97 5.45 14.38
C LYS A 35 5.05 4.62 15.66
N LYS A 36 5.25 5.26 16.83
CA LYS A 36 5.21 4.63 18.16
C LYS A 36 3.90 4.83 18.91
N ASP A 37 3.01 5.66 18.40
CA ASP A 37 1.73 5.94 19.06
C ASP A 37 0.84 4.70 19.15
N GLU A 38 0.20 4.51 20.31
CA GLU A 38 -0.63 3.31 20.57
C GLU A 38 -1.91 3.26 19.71
N GLY A 39 -2.41 4.39 19.23
CA GLY A 39 -3.53 4.47 18.31
C GLY A 39 -3.11 4.20 16.87
N TYR A 40 -1.86 4.53 16.50
CA TYR A 40 -1.33 4.37 15.15
C TYR A 40 -0.75 2.96 14.87
N ARG A 41 0.06 2.45 15.79
CA ARG A 41 0.82 1.19 15.64
C ARG A 41 0.00 -0.03 15.24
N PRO A 42 -1.21 -0.28 15.82
CA PRO A 42 -1.97 -1.48 15.50
C PRO A 42 -2.34 -1.64 14.03
N ILE A 43 -2.42 -0.53 13.30
CA ILE A 43 -2.79 -0.55 11.87
C ILE A 43 -1.57 -0.74 10.98
N LEU A 44 -0.46 -0.05 11.22
CA LEU A 44 0.67 -0.02 10.29
C LEU A 44 2.03 -0.39 10.86
N GLU A 45 2.30 -0.13 12.15
CA GLU A 45 3.67 -0.22 12.70
C GLU A 45 3.83 -1.30 13.77
N GLY A 46 2.81 -2.10 14.04
CA GLY A 46 2.78 -3.08 15.13
C GLY A 46 3.63 -4.34 14.93
N GLY A 47 4.59 -4.34 14.01
CA GLY A 47 5.34 -5.53 13.63
C GLY A 47 6.34 -6.02 14.70
N PRO A 48 6.18 -7.25 15.27
CA PRO A 48 7.19 -7.87 16.13
C PRO A 48 8.44 -8.29 15.34
N LEU A 49 9.53 -8.63 16.05
CA LEU A 49 10.75 -9.18 15.45
C LEU A 49 10.50 -10.36 14.49
N LEU A 50 9.46 -11.11 14.74
CA LEU A 50 9.08 -12.22 13.85
C LEU A 50 8.69 -11.72 12.45
N LEU A 51 7.89 -10.66 12.33
CA LEU A 51 7.55 -10.08 11.03
C LEU A 51 8.77 -9.48 10.32
N PHE A 52 9.70 -8.90 11.08
CA PHE A 52 10.99 -8.48 10.54
C PHE A 52 11.73 -9.64 9.86
N ASN A 53 11.88 -10.77 10.56
CA ASN A 53 12.56 -11.94 10.02
C ASN A 53 11.80 -12.56 8.84
N THR A 54 10.48 -12.57 8.88
CA THR A 54 9.63 -13.09 7.80
C THR A 54 9.81 -12.28 6.52
N TYR A 55 9.67 -10.95 6.58
CA TYR A 55 9.85 -10.11 5.38
C TYR A 55 11.28 -10.14 4.86
N LEU A 56 12.29 -10.14 5.74
CA LEU A 56 13.68 -10.28 5.30
C LEU A 56 13.94 -11.64 4.65
N GLY A 57 13.31 -12.71 5.16
CA GLY A 57 13.36 -14.04 4.55
C GLY A 57 12.76 -14.04 3.14
N HIS A 58 11.56 -13.46 2.97
CA HIS A 58 10.91 -13.34 1.66
C HIS A 58 11.76 -12.53 0.68
N ILE A 59 12.35 -11.42 1.13
CA ILE A 59 13.26 -10.61 0.28
C ILE A 59 14.45 -11.44 -0.17
N ARG A 60 15.08 -12.25 0.72
CA ARG A 60 16.22 -13.10 0.38
C ARG A 60 15.90 -14.25 -0.57
N GLU A 61 14.65 -14.69 -0.59
CA GLU A 61 14.15 -15.76 -1.48
C GLU A 61 13.58 -15.20 -2.80
N HIS A 62 13.44 -13.88 -2.91
CA HIS A 62 12.87 -13.24 -4.08
C HIS A 62 13.84 -13.23 -5.27
N SER A 63 13.34 -13.40 -6.50
CA SER A 63 14.14 -13.36 -7.72
C SER A 63 14.87 -12.02 -7.95
N MET A 64 14.32 -10.93 -7.39
CA MET A 64 14.90 -9.58 -7.44
C MET A 64 15.55 -9.15 -6.11
N ASP A 65 16.04 -10.08 -5.30
CA ASP A 65 16.71 -9.79 -4.01
C ASP A 65 17.86 -8.80 -4.15
N THR A 66 18.65 -8.88 -5.22
CA THR A 66 19.73 -7.95 -5.53
C THR A 66 19.28 -6.51 -5.59
N THR A 67 18.04 -6.24 -6.05
CA THR A 67 17.47 -4.88 -6.06
C THR A 67 17.40 -4.31 -4.65
N PHE A 68 17.06 -5.13 -3.65
CA PHE A 68 17.04 -4.69 -2.27
C PHE A 68 18.46 -4.49 -1.71
N PHE A 69 19.33 -5.51 -1.82
CA PHE A 69 20.66 -5.47 -1.21
C PHE A 69 21.59 -4.40 -1.81
N GLU A 70 21.43 -4.08 -3.08
CA GLU A 70 22.20 -3.04 -3.76
C GLU A 70 21.67 -1.62 -3.51
N ASN A 71 20.45 -1.47 -2.99
CA ASN A 71 19.78 -0.18 -2.81
C ASN A 71 19.27 0.07 -1.39
N LEU A 72 19.91 -0.46 -0.36
CA LEU A 72 19.45 -0.39 1.04
C LEU A 72 19.05 1.02 1.49
N GLU A 73 19.76 2.06 1.06
CA GLU A 73 19.48 3.44 1.45
C GLU A 73 18.15 3.95 0.86
N LYS A 74 17.80 3.51 -0.35
CA LYS A 74 16.51 3.88 -0.96
C LYS A 74 15.32 3.30 -0.18
N PHE A 75 15.51 2.15 0.45
CA PHE A 75 14.49 1.53 1.28
C PHE A 75 14.51 2.11 2.70
N ARG A 76 15.70 2.29 3.29
CA ARG A 76 15.88 2.78 4.66
C ARG A 76 15.34 4.20 4.86
N ILE A 77 15.24 5.00 3.81
CA ILE A 77 14.70 6.36 3.87
C ILE A 77 13.33 6.42 4.56
N ASN A 78 12.52 5.36 4.44
CA ASN A 78 11.22 5.26 5.09
C ASN A 78 11.29 5.23 6.63
N ASP A 79 12.43 4.82 7.19
CA ASP A 79 12.67 4.79 8.64
C ASP A 79 13.20 6.13 9.20
N SER A 80 13.43 7.12 8.35
CA SER A 80 14.01 8.40 8.76
C SER A 80 13.05 9.29 9.57
N LEU A 81 11.74 9.08 9.45
CA LEU A 81 10.70 9.87 10.12
C LEU A 81 9.77 9.01 10.97
N GLY A 82 9.16 9.65 11.98
CA GLY A 82 8.15 9.02 12.84
C GLY A 82 8.69 8.07 13.90
N ASN A 83 10.03 7.92 14.00
CA ASN A 83 10.73 7.12 15.02
C ASN A 83 10.20 5.66 15.15
N PRO A 84 10.21 4.84 14.09
CA PRO A 84 9.74 3.47 14.15
C PRO A 84 10.60 2.60 15.06
N ASP A 85 10.09 1.42 15.46
CA ASP A 85 10.88 0.40 16.13
C ASP A 85 11.82 -0.28 15.11
N LEU A 86 13.13 -0.23 15.37
CA LEU A 86 14.15 -0.77 14.48
C LEU A 86 14.76 -2.04 15.05
N TYR A 87 14.92 -3.06 14.20
CA TYR A 87 15.64 -4.28 14.51
C TYR A 87 16.96 -4.32 13.73
N LEU A 88 17.99 -4.93 14.33
CA LEU A 88 19.33 -5.02 13.75
C LEU A 88 19.53 -6.40 13.08
N ASP A 89 19.89 -6.40 11.82
CA ASP A 89 20.47 -7.54 11.11
C ASP A 89 21.92 -7.24 10.74
N ASN A 90 22.77 -8.26 10.71
CA ASN A 90 24.22 -8.08 10.49
C ASN A 90 24.58 -7.70 9.05
N GLU A 91 23.73 -8.01 8.09
CA GLU A 91 23.96 -7.74 6.67
C GLU A 91 23.38 -6.40 6.23
N ILE A 92 22.15 -6.13 6.61
CA ILE A 92 21.41 -4.94 6.16
C ILE A 92 21.43 -3.78 7.15
N GLY A 93 21.89 -3.99 8.41
CA GLY A 93 21.84 -2.99 9.45
C GLY A 93 20.46 -2.88 10.10
N LYS A 94 20.04 -1.64 10.44
CA LYS A 94 18.77 -1.38 11.13
C LYS A 94 17.65 -1.08 10.16
N PHE A 95 16.51 -1.76 10.31
CA PHE A 95 15.26 -1.54 9.59
C PHE A 95 14.05 -1.73 10.51
N SER A 96 12.93 -1.08 10.19
CA SER A 96 11.64 -1.44 10.77
C SER A 96 10.99 -2.60 10.01
N PRO A 97 10.12 -3.41 10.66
CA PRO A 97 9.35 -4.44 9.98
C PRO A 97 8.47 -3.87 8.84
N THR A 98 7.90 -2.69 9.04
CA THR A 98 7.06 -2.01 8.05
C THR A 98 7.88 -1.61 6.82
N THR A 99 9.10 -1.12 7.01
CA THR A 99 9.99 -0.81 5.88
C THR A 99 10.38 -2.08 5.12
N LEU A 100 10.64 -3.20 5.79
CA LEU A 100 10.88 -4.47 5.09
C LEU A 100 9.64 -4.98 4.35
N LYS A 101 8.42 -4.82 4.92
CA LYS A 101 7.16 -5.10 4.22
C LYS A 101 7.05 -4.27 2.93
N PHE A 102 7.25 -2.96 3.02
CA PHE A 102 7.20 -2.09 1.85
C PHE A 102 8.32 -2.37 0.85
N SER A 103 9.50 -2.79 1.32
CA SER A 103 10.60 -3.22 0.45
C SER A 103 10.23 -4.47 -0.34
N HIS A 104 9.67 -5.48 0.33
CA HIS A 104 9.16 -6.69 -0.33
C HIS A 104 8.10 -6.34 -1.37
N ASN A 105 7.08 -5.54 -1.01
CA ASN A 105 6.05 -5.12 -1.95
C ASN A 105 6.63 -4.33 -3.13
N THR A 106 7.67 -3.53 -2.90
CA THR A 106 8.34 -2.77 -3.96
C THR A 106 9.01 -3.69 -4.96
N ILE A 107 9.79 -4.69 -4.51
CA ILE A 107 10.45 -5.62 -5.44
C ILE A 107 9.44 -6.48 -6.21
N ASP A 108 8.35 -6.92 -5.58
CA ASP A 108 7.22 -7.58 -6.24
C ASP A 108 6.61 -6.71 -7.34
N ILE A 109 6.32 -5.45 -7.04
CA ILE A 109 5.76 -4.49 -7.99
C ILE A 109 6.71 -4.26 -9.17
N LEU A 110 8.01 -4.11 -8.90
CA LEU A 110 9.02 -3.90 -9.93
C LEU A 110 9.14 -5.14 -10.84
N GLU A 111 9.13 -6.35 -10.27
CA GLU A 111 9.13 -7.60 -11.05
C GLU A 111 7.87 -7.69 -11.92
N PHE A 112 6.70 -7.45 -11.34
CA PHE A 112 5.43 -7.47 -12.06
C PHE A 112 5.40 -6.45 -13.22
N ILE A 113 5.90 -5.23 -13.01
CA ILE A 113 6.00 -4.24 -14.08
C ILE A 113 6.96 -4.72 -15.17
N ASN A 114 8.13 -5.27 -14.82
CA ASN A 114 9.12 -5.75 -15.79
C ASN A 114 8.59 -6.91 -16.65
N ASP A 115 7.78 -7.80 -16.05
CA ASP A 115 7.22 -8.96 -16.76
C ASP A 115 6.06 -8.59 -17.69
N HIS A 116 5.34 -7.50 -17.39
CA HIS A 116 4.08 -7.18 -18.05
C HIS A 116 4.03 -5.83 -18.74
N GLY A 117 5.07 -5.01 -18.61
CA GLY A 117 5.11 -3.66 -19.14
C GLY A 117 6.52 -3.07 -19.27
N ASP A 118 6.58 -1.74 -19.24
CA ASP A 118 7.82 -0.96 -19.21
C ASP A 118 7.74 0.00 -18.02
N ILE A 119 8.70 -0.09 -17.11
CA ILE A 119 8.78 0.76 -15.92
C ILE A 119 8.78 2.25 -16.26
N ASN A 120 9.35 2.63 -17.40
CA ASN A 120 9.38 4.03 -17.87
C ASN A 120 8.01 4.52 -18.33
N SER A 121 7.07 3.61 -18.63
CA SER A 121 5.69 3.94 -19.01
C SER A 121 4.76 4.16 -17.82
N VAL A 122 5.18 3.79 -16.59
CA VAL A 122 4.40 3.98 -15.38
C VAL A 122 4.54 5.41 -14.89
N LYS A 123 3.57 6.27 -15.24
CA LYS A 123 3.57 7.69 -14.92
C LYS A 123 2.47 8.09 -13.93
N ASN A 124 1.33 7.42 -13.96
CA ASN A 124 0.19 7.71 -13.09
C ASN A 124 -0.09 6.51 -12.19
N ILE A 125 0.23 6.65 -10.91
CA ILE A 125 0.04 5.60 -9.89
C ILE A 125 -1.11 6.01 -8.98
N VAL A 126 -1.95 5.05 -8.61
CA VAL A 126 -3.02 5.24 -7.61
C VAL A 126 -2.87 4.17 -6.53
N GLU A 127 -2.78 4.57 -5.27
CA GLU A 127 -2.74 3.67 -4.12
C GLU A 127 -3.97 3.84 -3.24
N ILE A 128 -4.61 2.73 -2.86
CA ILE A 128 -5.78 2.68 -1.98
C ILE A 128 -5.33 2.19 -0.60
N GLY A 129 -5.49 3.04 0.44
CA GLY A 129 -5.18 2.67 1.82
C GLY A 129 -3.70 2.52 2.11
N GLY A 130 -2.86 3.41 1.58
CA GLY A 130 -1.40 3.36 1.75
C GLY A 130 -0.88 3.98 3.06
N GLY A 131 -1.77 4.36 3.98
CA GLY A 131 -1.42 4.86 5.32
C GLY A 131 -0.71 6.22 5.27
N TYR A 132 0.55 6.30 5.66
CA TYR A 132 1.32 7.55 5.69
C TYR A 132 2.11 7.86 4.41
N GLY A 133 2.02 7.00 3.38
CA GLY A 133 2.74 7.20 2.11
C GLY A 133 4.13 6.59 2.04
N GLY A 134 4.46 5.64 2.93
CA GLY A 134 5.78 5.02 2.97
C GLY A 134 6.11 4.19 1.72
N LEU A 135 5.13 3.47 1.15
CA LEU A 135 5.33 2.73 -0.10
C LEU A 135 5.57 3.70 -1.28
N CYS A 136 4.80 4.79 -1.35
CA CYS A 136 5.01 5.86 -2.34
C CYS A 136 6.44 6.40 -2.28
N LEU A 137 6.93 6.70 -1.07
CA LEU A 137 8.30 7.19 -0.88
C LEU A 137 9.35 6.21 -1.41
N ILE A 138 9.23 4.93 -1.08
CA ILE A 138 10.17 3.91 -1.54
C ILE A 138 10.10 3.76 -3.07
N LEU A 139 8.89 3.62 -3.64
CA LEU A 139 8.69 3.49 -5.09
C LEU A 139 9.27 4.66 -5.86
N SER A 140 9.26 5.88 -5.31
CA SER A 140 9.88 7.06 -5.95
C SER A 140 11.38 6.94 -6.17
N GLY A 141 12.04 6.03 -5.46
CA GLY A 141 13.46 5.70 -5.68
C GLY A 141 13.71 4.81 -6.90
N PHE A 142 12.66 4.21 -7.48
CA PHE A 142 12.76 3.22 -8.58
C PHE A 142 11.91 3.58 -9.79
N ILE A 143 10.79 4.25 -9.62
CA ILE A 143 9.85 4.63 -10.68
C ILE A 143 9.81 6.16 -10.77
N ASP A 144 10.13 6.69 -11.96
CA ASP A 144 9.98 8.12 -12.24
C ASP A 144 8.54 8.42 -12.70
N PHE A 145 7.62 8.44 -11.73
CA PHE A 145 6.23 8.78 -11.96
C PHE A 145 6.01 10.30 -11.98
N ASP A 146 4.99 10.72 -12.74
CA ASP A 146 4.55 12.12 -12.79
C ASP A 146 3.54 12.42 -11.68
N THR A 147 2.66 11.45 -11.39
CA THR A 147 1.61 11.60 -10.37
C THR A 147 1.45 10.31 -9.55
N TYR A 148 1.43 10.45 -8.24
CA TYR A 148 1.03 9.40 -7.30
C TYR A 148 -0.19 9.89 -6.51
N THR A 149 -1.35 9.26 -6.74
CA THR A 149 -2.58 9.62 -6.03
C THR A 149 -2.85 8.64 -4.91
N HIS A 150 -2.96 9.15 -3.70
CA HIS A 150 -3.22 8.39 -2.49
C HIS A 150 -4.68 8.53 -2.09
N ILE A 151 -5.39 7.40 -1.95
CA ILE A 151 -6.80 7.38 -1.55
C ILE A 151 -6.89 6.73 -0.18
N ASP A 152 -7.37 7.47 0.81
CA ASP A 152 -7.50 6.99 2.19
C ASP A 152 -8.60 7.77 2.92
N ILE A 153 -8.79 7.50 4.22
CA ILE A 153 -9.63 8.35 5.07
C ILE A 153 -9.07 9.78 5.13
N PRO A 154 -9.91 10.81 5.34
CA PRO A 154 -9.47 12.22 5.30
C PRO A 154 -8.29 12.53 6.21
N GLU A 155 -8.24 11.91 7.38
CA GLU A 155 -7.19 12.12 8.39
C GLU A 155 -5.85 11.52 7.94
N ALA A 156 -5.87 10.34 7.31
CA ALA A 156 -4.67 9.72 6.74
C ALA A 156 -4.16 10.51 5.53
N CYS A 157 -5.06 11.03 4.68
CA CYS A 157 -4.68 11.93 3.59
C CYS A 157 -3.87 13.13 4.09
N LYS A 158 -4.28 13.78 5.19
CA LYS A 158 -3.51 14.89 5.79
C LYS A 158 -2.14 14.45 6.31
N LEU A 159 -2.06 13.25 6.89
CA LEU A 159 -0.77 12.70 7.32
C LEU A 159 0.14 12.42 6.12
N VAL A 160 -0.39 11.87 5.02
CA VAL A 160 0.37 11.67 3.77
C VAL A 160 0.93 13.00 3.28
N GLU A 161 0.09 14.04 3.15
CA GLU A 161 0.52 15.38 2.72
C GLU A 161 1.67 15.90 3.58
N ARG A 162 1.55 15.78 4.90
CA ARG A 162 2.62 16.14 5.83
C ARG A 162 3.87 15.30 5.62
N TYR A 163 3.73 13.98 5.57
CA TYR A 163 4.86 13.06 5.46
C TYR A 163 5.64 13.27 4.16
N VAL A 164 4.96 13.36 3.02
CA VAL A 164 5.62 13.51 1.73
C VAL A 164 6.25 14.89 1.55
N SER A 165 5.77 15.92 2.25
CA SER A 165 6.36 17.27 2.21
C SER A 165 7.78 17.34 2.78
N GLU A 166 8.18 16.34 3.59
CA GLU A 166 9.55 16.23 4.12
C GLU A 166 10.55 15.71 3.07
N PHE A 167 10.08 15.28 1.88
CA PHE A 167 10.89 14.65 0.84
C PHE A 167 10.84 15.46 -0.47
N PRO A 168 11.88 16.28 -0.77
CA PRO A 168 11.88 17.15 -1.95
C PRO A 168 11.64 16.43 -3.29
N GLN A 169 12.02 15.15 -3.41
CA GLN A 169 11.80 14.36 -4.62
C GLN A 169 10.32 14.05 -4.90
N LEU A 170 9.43 14.23 -3.93
CA LEU A 170 7.98 14.04 -4.05
C LEU A 170 7.20 15.34 -4.23
N GLU A 171 7.89 16.49 -4.19
CA GLU A 171 7.26 17.80 -4.34
C GLU A 171 6.47 17.89 -5.65
N GLY A 172 5.18 18.23 -5.55
CA GLY A 172 4.28 18.38 -6.69
C GLY A 172 3.84 17.08 -7.37
N LYS A 173 4.38 15.92 -6.97
CA LYS A 173 4.05 14.62 -7.56
C LYS A 173 2.95 13.87 -6.81
N VAL A 174 2.79 14.09 -5.51
CA VAL A 174 1.83 13.35 -4.69
C VAL A 174 0.55 14.15 -4.51
N LYS A 175 -0.59 13.49 -4.68
CA LYS A 175 -1.93 14.02 -4.44
C LYS A 175 -2.67 13.09 -3.49
N THR A 176 -3.61 13.62 -2.75
CA THR A 176 -4.51 12.85 -1.91
C THR A 176 -5.96 13.03 -2.35
N ILE A 177 -6.76 11.99 -2.25
CA ILE A 177 -8.21 12.03 -2.43
C ILE A 177 -8.82 11.32 -1.22
N PRO A 178 -9.54 12.04 -0.35
CA PRO A 178 -10.34 11.42 0.69
C PRO A 178 -11.32 10.41 0.08
N CYS A 179 -11.40 9.21 0.65
CA CYS A 179 -12.19 8.11 0.08
C CYS A 179 -13.69 8.45 -0.10
N ASN A 180 -14.21 9.39 0.70
CA ASN A 180 -15.58 9.90 0.57
C ASN A 180 -15.75 10.98 -0.52
N GLU A 181 -14.67 11.45 -1.13
CA GLU A 181 -14.66 12.40 -2.25
C GLU A 181 -14.35 11.74 -3.59
N LEU A 182 -14.01 10.43 -3.58
CA LEU A 182 -13.79 9.69 -4.79
C LEU A 182 -15.07 9.54 -5.61
N ASP A 183 -15.01 9.90 -6.89
CA ASP A 183 -16.09 9.71 -7.85
C ASP A 183 -15.63 8.98 -9.11
N GLU A 184 -16.58 8.60 -9.97
CA GLU A 184 -16.33 7.86 -11.21
C GLU A 184 -15.46 8.61 -12.24
N ASN A 185 -15.34 9.94 -12.11
CA ASN A 185 -14.57 10.80 -13.00
C ASN A 185 -13.20 11.20 -12.41
N SER A 186 -12.86 10.70 -11.22
CA SER A 186 -11.59 11.04 -10.56
C SER A 186 -10.37 10.63 -11.39
N PHE A 187 -10.51 9.62 -12.26
CA PHE A 187 -9.45 9.12 -13.13
C PHE A 187 -9.98 8.79 -14.53
N ASP A 188 -9.21 9.17 -15.57
CA ASP A 188 -9.44 8.72 -16.94
C ASP A 188 -8.66 7.44 -17.23
N GLN A 189 -7.37 7.41 -16.87
CA GLN A 189 -6.48 6.28 -17.07
C GLN A 189 -5.45 6.22 -15.92
N ILE A 190 -5.14 5.01 -15.47
CA ILE A 190 -4.16 4.71 -14.42
C ILE A 190 -3.13 3.75 -15.01
N ASP A 191 -1.83 4.01 -14.83
CA ASP A 191 -0.81 3.07 -15.28
C ASP A 191 -0.62 1.92 -14.29
N LEU A 192 -0.67 2.22 -12.98
CA LEU A 192 -0.56 1.23 -11.92
C LEU A 192 -1.52 1.56 -10.77
N ALA A 193 -2.40 0.62 -10.43
CA ALA A 193 -3.22 0.68 -9.22
C ALA A 193 -2.63 -0.25 -8.14
N ILE A 194 -2.53 0.24 -6.91
CA ILE A 194 -1.96 -0.49 -5.77
C ILE A 194 -2.98 -0.52 -4.63
N ALA A 195 -3.13 -1.69 -3.98
CA ALA A 195 -3.86 -1.81 -2.73
C ALA A 195 -3.23 -2.90 -1.86
N VAL A 196 -2.69 -2.54 -0.71
CA VAL A 196 -2.02 -3.48 0.20
C VAL A 196 -2.82 -3.60 1.49
N ASN A 197 -3.53 -4.73 1.66
CA ASN A 197 -4.35 -5.04 2.83
C ASN A 197 -5.41 -3.98 3.19
N SER A 198 -5.92 -3.23 2.22
CA SER A 198 -6.85 -2.13 2.43
C SER A 198 -8.24 -2.41 1.86
N VAL A 199 -8.34 -2.77 0.58
CA VAL A 199 -9.64 -2.96 -0.10
C VAL A 199 -10.45 -4.10 0.52
N ASN A 200 -9.81 -5.19 0.95
CA ASN A 200 -10.48 -6.33 1.57
C ASN A 200 -11.11 -6.04 2.94
N GLU A 201 -10.77 -4.92 3.57
CA GLU A 201 -11.33 -4.48 4.84
C GLU A 201 -12.58 -3.59 4.65
N CYS A 202 -12.86 -3.22 3.40
CA CYS A 202 -14.01 -2.39 3.05
C CYS A 202 -15.29 -3.21 2.86
N THR A 203 -16.45 -2.55 2.94
CA THR A 203 -17.72 -3.16 2.56
C THR A 203 -17.68 -3.62 1.11
N ARG A 204 -18.51 -4.60 0.75
CA ARG A 204 -18.61 -5.06 -0.63
C ARG A 204 -18.96 -3.94 -1.62
N GLU A 205 -19.83 -3.02 -1.23
CA GLU A 205 -20.20 -1.86 -2.05
C GLU A 205 -18.98 -0.98 -2.34
N THR A 206 -18.19 -0.67 -1.31
CA THR A 206 -16.94 0.10 -1.43
C THR A 206 -15.90 -0.65 -2.28
N GLN A 207 -15.76 -1.96 -2.09
CA GLN A 207 -14.88 -2.78 -2.91
C GLN A 207 -15.27 -2.71 -4.39
N LEU A 208 -16.56 -2.92 -4.72
CA LEU A 208 -17.06 -2.83 -6.10
C LEU A 208 -16.78 -1.44 -6.70
N LYS A 209 -16.94 -0.38 -5.92
CA LYS A 209 -16.62 0.98 -6.35
C LYS A 209 -15.13 1.13 -6.67
N TYR A 210 -14.21 0.67 -5.82
CA TYR A 210 -12.79 0.72 -6.10
C TYR A 210 -12.41 -0.11 -7.33
N PHE A 211 -13.04 -1.26 -7.52
CA PHE A 211 -12.81 -2.05 -8.73
C PHE A 211 -13.30 -1.35 -9.99
N SER A 212 -14.49 -0.74 -9.99
CA SER A 212 -15.03 -0.02 -11.16
C SER A 212 -14.28 1.27 -11.47
N ASP A 213 -13.95 2.05 -10.44
CA ASP A 213 -13.47 3.42 -10.62
C ASP A 213 -11.95 3.52 -10.73
N ILE A 214 -11.23 2.50 -10.23
CA ILE A 214 -9.76 2.48 -10.18
C ILE A 214 -9.19 1.29 -10.96
N PHE A 215 -9.41 0.05 -10.51
CA PHE A 215 -8.78 -1.11 -11.15
C PHE A 215 -9.24 -1.32 -12.59
N ALA A 216 -10.53 -1.08 -12.91
CA ALA A 216 -11.05 -1.18 -14.27
C ALA A 216 -10.44 -0.13 -15.23
N LYS A 217 -9.84 0.93 -14.70
CA LYS A 217 -9.18 1.98 -15.47
C LYS A 217 -7.65 1.86 -15.46
N SER A 218 -7.11 0.89 -14.74
CA SER A 218 -5.67 0.67 -14.64
C SER A 218 -5.15 -0.28 -15.71
N LYS A 219 -3.94 -0.03 -16.21
CA LYS A 219 -3.22 -0.95 -17.09
C LYS A 219 -2.68 -2.13 -16.29
N LEU A 220 -2.08 -1.84 -15.14
CA LEU A 220 -1.54 -2.81 -14.19
C LEU A 220 -2.18 -2.60 -12.83
N GLY A 221 -2.39 -3.68 -12.09
CA GLY A 221 -2.90 -3.62 -10.73
C GLY A 221 -2.18 -4.61 -9.81
N TYR A 222 -1.81 -4.15 -8.63
CA TYR A 222 -1.18 -4.93 -7.58
C TYR A 222 -2.05 -4.88 -6.32
N LEU A 223 -2.62 -6.02 -5.94
CA LEU A 223 -3.53 -6.13 -4.81
C LEU A 223 -3.05 -7.21 -3.84
N ILE A 224 -2.79 -6.85 -2.59
CA ILE A 224 -2.59 -7.81 -1.50
C ILE A 224 -3.83 -7.83 -0.61
N ARG A 225 -4.32 -9.03 -0.29
CA ARG A 225 -5.43 -9.24 0.63
C ARG A 225 -5.12 -10.31 1.68
N ASN A 226 -5.66 -10.14 2.87
CA ASN A 226 -5.70 -11.16 3.90
C ASN A 226 -6.99 -11.99 3.74
N PRO A 227 -6.93 -13.31 3.59
CA PRO A 227 -8.12 -14.15 3.46
C PRO A 227 -8.98 -14.17 4.74
N ASP A 228 -8.35 -13.94 5.90
CA ASP A 228 -9.01 -14.08 7.21
C ASP A 228 -9.75 -12.80 7.68
N THR A 229 -9.56 -11.66 7.00
CA THR A 229 -10.20 -10.38 7.35
C THR A 229 -11.50 -10.11 6.58
N ALA A 230 -11.93 -11.06 5.75
CA ALA A 230 -13.21 -10.97 5.06
C ALA A 230 -14.36 -10.81 6.07
N PRO A 231 -15.31 -9.88 5.86
CA PRO A 231 -16.56 -9.88 6.60
C PRO A 231 -17.17 -11.27 6.56
N ARG A 232 -17.56 -11.80 7.72
CA ARG A 232 -18.04 -13.21 7.83
C ARG A 232 -19.22 -13.42 6.89
N GLY A 233 -18.99 -14.19 5.81
CA GLY A 233 -20.02 -14.62 4.88
C GLY A 233 -19.92 -14.11 3.45
N GLU A 234 -18.95 -13.22 3.10
CA GLU A 234 -18.78 -12.75 1.72
C GLU A 234 -17.54 -13.37 1.06
N ASP A 235 -17.73 -14.00 -0.09
CA ASP A 235 -16.63 -14.57 -0.90
C ASP A 235 -16.00 -13.44 -1.76
N HIS A 236 -14.87 -12.88 -1.30
CA HIS A 236 -14.14 -11.82 -2.03
C HIS A 236 -13.67 -12.25 -3.44
N ARG A 237 -13.55 -13.57 -3.71
CA ARG A 237 -13.26 -14.09 -5.05
C ARG A 237 -14.34 -13.71 -6.06
N VAL A 238 -15.57 -13.52 -5.62
CA VAL A 238 -16.67 -13.05 -6.46
C VAL A 238 -16.45 -11.61 -6.94
N THR A 239 -15.80 -10.77 -6.12
CA THR A 239 -15.55 -9.38 -6.48
C THR A 239 -14.50 -9.26 -7.58
N ILE A 240 -13.42 -10.06 -7.52
CA ILE A 240 -12.40 -10.10 -8.58
C ILE A 240 -12.99 -10.73 -9.85
N GLY A 241 -13.77 -11.80 -9.74
CA GLY A 241 -14.48 -12.42 -10.86
C GLY A 241 -15.52 -11.51 -11.51
N SER A 242 -16.04 -10.49 -10.80
CA SER A 242 -17.00 -9.53 -11.34
C SER A 242 -16.37 -8.45 -12.24
N LEU A 243 -15.03 -8.36 -12.31
CA LEU A 243 -14.33 -7.48 -13.23
C LEU A 243 -14.46 -7.89 -14.70
N GLY A 244 -15.07 -9.06 -14.95
CA GLY A 244 -15.40 -9.55 -16.28
C GLY A 244 -14.18 -10.00 -17.09
N ASP A 245 -14.42 -10.37 -18.39
CA ASP A 245 -13.42 -10.91 -19.31
C ASP A 245 -12.28 -9.94 -19.69
N ASN A 246 -12.26 -8.72 -19.11
CA ASN A 246 -11.29 -7.67 -19.42
C ASN A 246 -10.05 -7.70 -18.53
N PHE A 247 -9.99 -8.60 -17.55
CA PHE A 247 -8.86 -8.74 -16.65
C PHE A 247 -8.34 -10.17 -16.66
N LEU A 248 -7.09 -10.32 -17.08
CA LEU A 248 -6.32 -11.52 -16.77
C LEU A 248 -5.88 -11.40 -15.30
N GLY A 249 -6.74 -11.85 -14.40
CA GLY A 249 -6.36 -12.04 -13.01
C GLY A 249 -5.52 -13.30 -12.92
N ASP A 250 -4.24 -13.19 -12.66
CA ASP A 250 -3.46 -14.35 -12.25
C ASP A 250 -3.39 -14.37 -10.71
N ASP A 251 -4.04 -15.36 -10.12
CA ASP A 251 -4.05 -15.62 -8.67
C ASP A 251 -2.79 -16.44 -8.31
N THR A 252 -1.60 -16.03 -8.81
CA THR A 252 -0.37 -16.81 -8.76
C THR A 252 0.48 -16.60 -7.51
N GLY A 253 0.21 -15.58 -6.71
CA GLY A 253 1.03 -15.24 -5.55
C GLY A 253 0.39 -15.61 -4.21
N ARG A 254 0.53 -16.85 -3.75
CA ARG A 254 0.22 -17.21 -2.36
C ARG A 254 1.46 -17.02 -1.50
N VAL A 255 1.57 -15.89 -0.80
CA VAL A 255 2.59 -15.73 0.23
C VAL A 255 2.03 -16.31 1.53
N GLU A 256 2.49 -17.50 1.91
CA GLU A 256 2.18 -18.08 3.22
C GLU A 256 3.07 -17.41 4.26
N GLN A 257 2.47 -16.58 5.10
CA GLN A 257 3.10 -16.11 6.34
C GLN A 257 2.70 -17.04 7.48
N GLU A 258 3.59 -17.25 8.44
CA GLU A 258 3.36 -18.13 9.61
C GLU A 258 2.11 -17.73 10.44
N TYR A 259 1.60 -16.51 10.26
CA TYR A 259 0.43 -15.94 10.97
C TYR A 259 -0.74 -15.53 10.08
N SER A 260 -0.55 -15.39 8.78
CA SER A 260 -1.62 -15.11 7.82
C SER A 260 -1.19 -15.50 6.41
N SER A 261 -2.00 -16.26 5.71
CA SER A 261 -1.82 -16.44 4.28
C SER A 261 -2.25 -15.14 3.59
N GLN A 262 -1.33 -14.46 2.91
CA GLN A 262 -1.67 -13.33 2.05
C GLN A 262 -1.89 -13.84 0.63
N ILE A 263 -2.85 -13.24 -0.07
CA ILE A 263 -3.10 -13.52 -1.48
C ILE A 263 -2.69 -12.28 -2.25
N ILE A 264 -1.72 -12.43 -3.15
CA ILE A 264 -1.33 -11.39 -4.08
C ILE A 264 -2.11 -11.61 -5.37
N VAL A 265 -2.74 -10.56 -5.86
CA VAL A 265 -3.50 -10.56 -7.11
C VAL A 265 -2.86 -9.55 -8.05
N TYR A 266 -2.40 -10.04 -9.19
CA TYR A 266 -1.90 -9.21 -10.28
C TYR A 266 -3.00 -9.02 -11.32
N ILE A 267 -3.21 -7.77 -11.73
CA ILE A 267 -4.21 -7.40 -12.72
C ILE A 267 -3.48 -6.78 -13.91
N LYS A 268 -3.70 -7.33 -15.10
CA LYS A 268 -3.22 -6.77 -16.36
C LYS A 268 -4.40 -6.57 -17.31
N ARG A 269 -4.52 -5.38 -17.85
CA ARG A 269 -5.52 -5.09 -18.86
C ARG A 269 -4.96 -5.38 -20.27
N ASP A 270 -5.68 -6.16 -21.06
CA ASP A 270 -5.37 -6.34 -22.48
C ASP A 270 -5.74 -5.09 -23.28
N ASP A 271 -4.73 -4.39 -23.81
CA ASP A 271 -4.92 -3.23 -24.70
C ASP A 271 -5.59 -3.59 -26.04
N ALA A 272 -5.78 -4.89 -26.31
CA ALA A 272 -6.27 -5.39 -27.60
C ALA A 272 -7.79 -5.32 -27.79
N LYS A 273 -8.57 -4.82 -26.78
CA LYS A 273 -10.05 -4.77 -26.85
C LYS A 273 -10.63 -3.36 -26.71
N SER A 274 -9.81 -2.29 -26.91
CA SER A 274 -10.31 -0.91 -26.96
C SER A 274 -10.72 -0.49 -28.36
#